data_2d9a000f3ab7e765b8170e60a41230b3
#
_entry.id   2d9a000f3ab7e765b8170e60a41230b3
#
_cell.length_a   1.000
_cell.length_b   1.000
_cell.length_c   1.000
_cell.angle_alpha   90.00
_cell.angle_beta   90.00
_cell.angle_gamma   90.00
#
_symmetry.space_group_name_H-M   'P 1'
#
loop_
_entity.id
_entity.type
_entity.pdbx_description
1 polymer ?
#
loop_
_entity_poly.entity_id
_entity_poly.type
_entity_poly.pdbx_seq_one_letter_code
_entity_poly.pdbx_strand_id
1 'polypeptide(L)'
;MAWNQSIIFSDDFTKQGARYYIENVFEALDVPGQWYLHRKTGRIVYKPMPGEDMATARVVAPHIPRFIVLKGDPMTRQYVEHIHFKGLTFVHNNWQLPKGNVGDGQFAPQVEGAVMMEGAQYCEFDRCVFRDLSSYCFQIDKGCSFNKITHTDMGHLGGGGVRMGGGSSEDHPLLLTGHNVISDNRIHHIGRIHHAATGVWIQHSGGNQIRHNAIHHTYYSAIAVGWVWGYRPSISTHNLFEYNHIHDVGQEVLSDMGGIYMLGVAPGTVVRNNLIHDIKSHGYGGWGVYTDEGSTHVLIENNIVYNTKCASFDQHYGKENILRNNIFALGHEEQINRSRMEEHISFSMTRNIIYWQEDIAVLTGQWKDKTYEHRPGKPWFDPVSSSTTELFDYNLYYNPNKKLEDVKFGPWTFEQWQAREQDVHSEYADPRFVNPEQYDFRLKPESPAFVLGFRPIDMSTVGPRD
;
A
#
# COMPACT_ATOMS: atom_id res chain seq x y z
N MET A 1 -29.10 -7.71 22.62
CA MET A 1 -28.35 -7.62 21.38
C MET A 1 -27.91 -6.17 21.22
N ALA A 2 -26.66 -5.88 21.39
CA ALA A 2 -26.14 -4.59 20.93
C ALA A 2 -25.78 -4.80 19.46
N TRP A 3 -26.61 -4.29 18.58
CA TRP A 3 -26.27 -4.17 17.18
C TRP A 3 -25.08 -3.22 17.12
N ASN A 4 -23.94 -3.69 16.70
CA ASN A 4 -22.86 -2.82 16.33
C ASN A 4 -23.33 -2.18 15.01
N GLN A 5 -23.73 -0.90 15.06
CA GLN A 5 -24.29 -0.19 13.92
C GLN A 5 -23.18 0.24 12.95
N SER A 6 -22.51 -0.67 12.37
CA SER A 6 -21.45 -0.28 11.47
C SER A 6 -21.57 -0.84 10.06
N ILE A 7 -22.75 -0.67 9.47
CA ILE A 7 -22.87 -0.72 8.02
C ILE A 7 -22.99 0.73 7.53
N ILE A 8 -21.90 1.50 7.59
CA ILE A 8 -21.89 2.87 7.08
C ILE A 8 -21.33 2.93 5.66
N PHE A 9 -20.52 1.98 5.27
CA PHE A 9 -20.10 1.86 3.90
C PHE A 9 -20.74 0.61 3.29
N SER A 10 -21.81 0.83 2.54
CA SER A 10 -22.12 -0.15 1.51
C SER A 10 -20.87 -0.24 0.65
N ASP A 11 -20.35 -1.40 0.46
CA ASP A 11 -19.30 -1.72 -0.49
C ASP A 11 -19.76 -1.44 -1.92
N ASP A 12 -20.55 -0.30 -2.15
CA ASP A 12 -21.43 -0.49 -3.14
C ASP A 12 -21.69 0.57 -4.03
N PHE A 13 -20.78 0.62 -4.84
CA PHE A 13 -21.08 0.90 -6.21
C PHE A 13 -21.68 -0.33 -6.95
N THR A 14 -21.86 -1.46 -6.30
CA THR A 14 -22.50 -2.65 -6.83
C THR A 14 -23.97 -2.71 -6.41
N LYS A 15 -24.85 -3.05 -7.33
CA LYS A 15 -26.30 -3.19 -7.09
C LYS A 15 -26.69 -4.34 -6.14
N GLN A 16 -25.74 -5.01 -5.50
CA GLN A 16 -25.97 -6.23 -4.74
C GLN A 16 -26.13 -6.02 -3.23
N GLY A 17 -25.94 -4.79 -2.72
CA GLY A 17 -26.01 -4.49 -1.29
C GLY A 17 -24.74 -4.89 -0.51
N ALA A 18 -24.64 -4.42 0.75
CA ALA A 18 -23.52 -4.66 1.60
C ALA A 18 -23.44 -6.12 2.07
N ARG A 19 -22.24 -6.69 2.03
CA ARG A 19 -21.99 -8.00 2.64
C ARG A 19 -21.96 -7.85 4.15
N TYR A 20 -22.47 -8.84 4.86
CA TYR A 20 -22.42 -8.88 6.31
C TYR A 20 -22.27 -10.32 6.80
N TYR A 21 -21.75 -10.47 7.99
CA TYR A 21 -21.75 -11.73 8.72
C TYR A 21 -22.19 -11.49 10.18
N ILE A 22 -22.61 -12.55 10.83
CA ILE A 22 -23.10 -12.49 12.20
C ILE A 22 -22.14 -13.28 13.09
N GLU A 23 -21.67 -12.66 14.15
CA GLU A 23 -20.75 -13.28 15.10
C GLU A 23 -21.43 -13.54 16.46
N ASN A 24 -20.79 -14.42 17.22
CA ASN A 24 -21.20 -14.79 18.57
C ASN A 24 -22.66 -15.31 18.65
N VAL A 25 -23.01 -16.21 17.75
CA VAL A 25 -24.28 -16.92 17.70
C VAL A 25 -24.05 -18.36 18.17
N PHE A 26 -24.69 -18.76 19.26
CA PHE A 26 -24.49 -20.10 19.87
C PHE A 26 -24.92 -21.22 18.92
N GLU A 27 -26.05 -21.03 18.24
CA GLU A 27 -26.65 -22.02 17.34
C GLU A 27 -25.80 -22.23 16.06
N ALA A 28 -24.89 -21.30 15.76
CA ALA A 28 -23.96 -21.39 14.63
C ALA A 28 -22.59 -21.97 15.03
N LEU A 29 -22.46 -22.56 16.22
CA LEU A 29 -21.23 -23.19 16.70
C LEU A 29 -21.13 -24.62 16.16
N ASP A 30 -20.86 -24.76 14.85
CA ASP A 30 -20.90 -26.02 14.12
C ASP A 30 -19.58 -26.46 13.47
N VAL A 31 -18.61 -25.52 13.33
CA VAL A 31 -17.30 -25.79 12.74
C VAL A 31 -16.20 -25.85 13.81
N PRO A 32 -15.25 -26.82 13.74
CA PRO A 32 -14.08 -26.84 14.62
C PRO A 32 -13.30 -25.52 14.61
N GLY A 33 -12.82 -25.09 15.78
CA GLY A 33 -12.12 -23.83 15.97
C GLY A 33 -13.03 -22.65 16.31
N GLN A 34 -14.34 -22.79 16.12
CA GLN A 34 -15.29 -21.75 16.53
C GLN A 34 -15.46 -21.69 18.05
N TRP A 35 -15.79 -20.50 18.53
CA TRP A 35 -16.09 -20.29 19.94
C TRP A 35 -17.25 -19.30 20.13
N TYR A 36 -17.91 -19.41 21.29
CA TYR A 36 -19.02 -18.55 21.67
C TYR A 36 -18.79 -18.03 23.11
N LEU A 37 -18.97 -16.73 23.30
CA LEU A 37 -18.94 -16.10 24.60
C LEU A 37 -20.37 -15.82 25.10
N HIS A 38 -20.81 -16.53 26.11
CA HIS A 38 -22.05 -16.22 26.81
C HIS A 38 -21.84 -14.99 27.69
N ARG A 39 -22.09 -13.80 27.18
CA ARG A 39 -21.75 -12.51 27.81
C ARG A 39 -22.32 -12.29 29.20
N LYS A 40 -23.51 -12.89 29.54
CA LYS A 40 -24.12 -12.74 30.87
C LYS A 40 -23.40 -13.52 31.96
N THR A 41 -22.81 -14.64 31.62
CA THR A 41 -22.15 -15.53 32.61
C THR A 41 -20.64 -15.54 32.47
N GLY A 42 -20.08 -14.94 31.40
CA GLY A 42 -18.66 -15.00 31.08
C GLY A 42 -18.18 -16.39 30.63
N ARG A 43 -19.11 -17.33 30.41
CA ARG A 43 -18.73 -18.68 29.96
C ARG A 43 -18.36 -18.69 28.50
N ILE A 44 -17.20 -19.27 28.19
CA ILE A 44 -16.76 -19.55 26.81
C ILE A 44 -17.10 -21.00 26.47
N VAL A 45 -17.68 -21.22 25.30
CA VAL A 45 -17.90 -22.54 24.70
C VAL A 45 -17.05 -22.58 23.44
N TYR A 46 -16.24 -23.59 23.32
CA TYR A 46 -15.32 -23.76 22.17
C TYR A 46 -15.53 -25.13 21.55
N LYS A 47 -15.51 -25.21 20.24
CA LYS A 47 -15.55 -26.46 19.49
C LYS A 47 -14.10 -26.82 19.08
N PRO A 48 -13.50 -27.84 19.71
CA PRO A 48 -12.09 -28.15 19.51
C PRO A 48 -11.75 -28.46 18.05
N MET A 49 -10.55 -28.08 17.63
CA MET A 49 -9.98 -28.53 16.37
C MET A 49 -9.67 -30.04 16.44
N PRO A 50 -9.66 -30.75 15.30
CA PRO A 50 -9.25 -32.14 15.27
C PRO A 50 -7.84 -32.31 15.88
N GLY A 51 -7.72 -33.19 16.88
CA GLY A 51 -6.46 -33.47 17.56
C GLY A 51 -6.13 -32.57 18.76
N GLU A 52 -6.95 -31.56 19.09
CA GLU A 52 -6.78 -30.78 20.32
C GLU A 52 -7.25 -31.56 21.55
N ASP A 53 -6.41 -31.60 22.57
CA ASP A 53 -6.77 -32.12 23.89
C ASP A 53 -7.16 -30.96 24.82
N MET A 54 -8.44 -30.83 25.10
CA MET A 54 -8.98 -29.77 25.95
C MET A 54 -8.51 -29.85 27.43
N ALA A 55 -8.01 -30.99 27.88
CA ALA A 55 -7.46 -31.13 29.23
C ALA A 55 -6.09 -30.42 29.35
N THR A 56 -5.38 -30.25 28.24
CA THR A 56 -4.05 -29.59 28.17
C THR A 56 -4.06 -28.27 27.41
N ALA A 57 -5.20 -27.92 26.82
CA ALA A 57 -5.34 -26.69 26.03
C ALA A 57 -5.07 -25.44 26.87
N ARG A 58 -4.23 -24.57 26.35
CA ARG A 58 -3.93 -23.27 26.97
C ARG A 58 -4.88 -22.21 26.42
N VAL A 59 -5.72 -21.65 27.28
CA VAL A 59 -6.62 -20.55 26.93
C VAL A 59 -6.07 -19.24 27.50
N VAL A 60 -5.96 -18.21 26.67
CA VAL A 60 -5.52 -16.87 27.09
C VAL A 60 -6.66 -15.87 26.90
N ALA A 61 -7.03 -15.18 27.98
CA ALA A 61 -7.95 -14.05 27.94
C ALA A 61 -7.15 -12.75 28.11
N PRO A 62 -6.93 -11.98 27.03
CA PRO A 62 -6.16 -10.74 27.11
C PRO A 62 -6.91 -9.70 27.94
N HIS A 63 -6.14 -8.87 28.69
CA HIS A 63 -6.75 -7.89 29.60
C HIS A 63 -6.30 -6.47 29.34
N ILE A 64 -5.06 -6.25 28.90
CA ILE A 64 -4.53 -4.90 28.68
C ILE A 64 -4.63 -4.47 27.21
N PRO A 65 -5.01 -3.23 26.92
CA PRO A 65 -5.09 -2.72 25.55
C PRO A 65 -3.72 -2.34 24.96
N ARG A 66 -2.75 -1.95 25.79
CA ARG A 66 -1.42 -1.50 25.38
C ARG A 66 -0.33 -2.14 26.22
N PHE A 67 0.82 -2.39 25.59
CA PHE A 67 2.00 -2.94 26.29
C PHE A 67 2.96 -1.85 26.72
N ILE A 68 3.18 -0.84 25.85
CA ILE A 68 4.18 0.20 26.05
C ILE A 68 3.57 1.56 25.68
N VAL A 69 3.85 2.55 26.52
CA VAL A 69 3.56 3.96 26.23
C VAL A 69 4.86 4.75 26.43
N LEU A 70 5.40 5.28 25.34
CA LEU A 70 6.51 6.25 25.38
C LEU A 70 5.91 7.63 25.19
N LYS A 71 5.85 8.40 26.27
CA LYS A 71 5.19 9.71 26.26
C LYS A 71 6.12 10.79 26.78
N GLY A 72 6.57 11.65 25.87
CA GLY A 72 7.28 12.90 26.15
C GLY A 72 6.35 14.10 26.00
N ASP A 73 6.92 15.29 26.15
CA ASP A 73 6.28 16.57 25.88
C ASP A 73 7.14 17.38 24.88
N PRO A 74 6.83 17.29 23.58
CA PRO A 74 7.59 18.02 22.56
C PRO A 74 7.60 19.54 22.76
N MET A 75 6.50 20.10 23.28
CA MET A 75 6.40 21.56 23.46
C MET A 75 7.36 22.09 24.50
N THR A 76 7.72 21.30 25.48
CA THR A 76 8.76 21.64 26.49
C THR A 76 10.11 21.02 26.15
N ARG A 77 10.22 20.33 24.99
CA ARG A 77 11.40 19.58 24.53
C ARG A 77 11.84 18.49 25.51
N GLN A 78 10.89 17.91 26.21
CA GLN A 78 11.12 16.77 27.08
C GLN A 78 10.74 15.50 26.29
N TYR A 79 11.68 14.91 25.61
CA TYR A 79 11.47 13.72 24.81
C TYR A 79 11.81 12.45 25.58
N VAL A 80 11.16 11.34 25.18
CA VAL A 80 11.62 10.01 25.53
C VAL A 80 12.65 9.61 24.48
N GLU A 81 13.88 9.38 24.90
CA GLU A 81 14.98 9.17 23.94
C GLU A 81 15.81 7.94 24.26
N HIS A 82 16.36 7.34 23.18
CA HIS A 82 17.38 6.29 23.26
C HIS A 82 16.95 5.03 24.04
N ILE A 83 15.66 4.67 24.01
CA ILE A 83 15.17 3.43 24.59
C ILE A 83 15.15 2.35 23.51
N HIS A 84 15.80 1.22 23.78
CA HIS A 84 15.91 0.12 22.86
C HIS A 84 15.25 -1.15 23.41
N PHE A 85 14.29 -1.69 22.66
CA PHE A 85 13.63 -2.97 22.93
C PHE A 85 14.16 -3.99 21.94
N LYS A 86 14.73 -5.08 22.42
CA LYS A 86 15.36 -6.07 21.55
C LYS A 86 14.98 -7.49 21.92
N GLY A 87 14.57 -8.27 20.93
CA GLY A 87 14.27 -9.70 21.09
C GLY A 87 13.11 -10.03 22.00
N LEU A 88 12.16 -9.09 22.20
CA LEU A 88 10.99 -9.26 23.05
C LEU A 88 9.80 -9.77 22.27
N THR A 89 8.97 -10.58 22.92
CA THR A 89 7.72 -11.06 22.36
C THR A 89 6.52 -10.44 23.08
N PHE A 90 5.62 -9.82 22.32
CA PHE A 90 4.39 -9.18 22.80
C PHE A 90 3.20 -9.89 22.16
N VAL A 91 2.32 -10.44 22.98
CA VAL A 91 1.18 -11.23 22.52
C VAL A 91 -0.08 -10.91 23.30
N HIS A 92 -1.24 -11.01 22.61
CA HIS A 92 -2.56 -11.00 23.24
C HIS A 92 -2.92 -9.69 23.95
N ASN A 93 -3.02 -8.57 23.23
CA ASN A 93 -3.65 -7.38 23.80
C ASN A 93 -5.18 -7.43 23.64
N ASN A 94 -5.89 -6.62 24.43
CA ASN A 94 -7.35 -6.48 24.37
C ASN A 94 -7.73 -5.01 24.15
N TRP A 95 -7.53 -4.54 22.93
CA TRP A 95 -8.08 -3.26 22.50
C TRP A 95 -9.48 -3.47 21.95
N GLN A 96 -10.40 -2.58 22.25
CA GLN A 96 -11.77 -2.62 21.76
C GLN A 96 -12.16 -1.25 21.23
N LEU A 97 -12.97 -1.25 20.17
CA LEU A 97 -13.51 -0.02 19.60
C LEU A 97 -14.30 0.75 20.68
N PRO A 98 -14.01 2.04 20.91
CA PRO A 98 -14.72 2.84 21.90
C PRO A 98 -16.22 2.83 21.67
N LYS A 99 -17.00 2.80 22.77
CA LYS A 99 -18.46 2.77 22.70
C LYS A 99 -18.99 4.00 21.97
N GLY A 100 -19.87 3.78 21.00
CA GLY A 100 -20.45 4.83 20.16
C GLY A 100 -19.71 5.08 18.84
N ASN A 101 -18.57 4.46 18.61
CA ASN A 101 -17.94 4.45 17.29
C ASN A 101 -18.63 3.41 16.39
N VAL A 102 -18.66 3.70 15.10
CA VAL A 102 -19.50 3.01 14.12
C VAL A 102 -18.69 2.19 13.10
N GLY A 103 -17.55 1.68 13.51
CA GLY A 103 -16.74 0.80 12.68
C GLY A 103 -15.47 1.44 12.13
N ASP A 104 -14.83 0.73 11.24
CA ASP A 104 -13.56 1.13 10.64
C ASP A 104 -13.81 2.11 9.49
N GLY A 105 -13.26 3.30 9.58
CA GLY A 105 -13.07 4.16 8.42
C GLY A 105 -11.88 3.67 7.58
N GLN A 106 -11.62 4.32 6.47
CA GLN A 106 -10.46 4.07 5.63
C GLN A 106 -9.16 4.05 6.47
N PHE A 107 -8.37 2.99 6.37
CA PHE A 107 -7.17 2.70 7.17
C PHE A 107 -7.40 2.51 8.68
N ALA A 108 -8.65 2.32 9.12
CA ALA A 108 -9.02 2.09 10.52
C ALA A 108 -8.42 3.13 11.51
N PRO A 109 -8.74 4.44 11.34
CA PRO A 109 -8.08 5.52 12.07
C PRO A 109 -8.38 5.54 13.57
N GLN A 110 -9.45 4.90 14.01
CA GLN A 110 -9.82 4.78 15.41
C GLN A 110 -9.06 3.69 16.16
N VAL A 111 -8.42 2.77 15.42
CA VAL A 111 -7.70 1.65 16.03
C VAL A 111 -6.33 2.12 16.51
N GLU A 112 -6.10 2.04 17.80
CA GLU A 112 -4.86 2.47 18.43
C GLU A 112 -3.74 1.42 18.30
N GLY A 113 -2.52 1.79 18.73
CA GLY A 113 -1.36 0.89 18.77
C GLY A 113 -1.19 0.18 20.12
N ALA A 114 -0.74 -1.06 20.10
CA ALA A 114 -0.31 -1.79 21.31
C ALA A 114 0.97 -1.18 21.90
N VAL A 115 1.80 -0.57 21.07
CA VAL A 115 2.88 0.35 21.44
C VAL A 115 2.48 1.74 20.97
N MET A 116 2.39 2.69 21.90
CA MET A 116 2.05 4.09 21.63
C MET A 116 3.26 4.99 21.90
N MET A 117 3.57 5.85 20.95
CA MET A 117 4.68 6.78 21.02
C MET A 117 4.20 8.22 20.76
N GLU A 118 4.51 9.13 21.65
CA GLU A 118 4.28 10.57 21.53
C GLU A 118 5.52 11.29 22.11
N GLY A 119 6.10 12.23 21.37
CA GLY A 119 7.32 12.89 21.80
C GLY A 119 8.48 11.92 22.08
N ALA A 120 8.65 10.92 21.23
CA ALA A 120 9.70 9.91 21.34
C ALA A 120 10.70 10.04 20.18
N GLN A 121 11.98 10.03 20.49
CA GLN A 121 13.05 10.19 19.49
C GLN A 121 14.17 9.15 19.71
N TYR A 122 14.78 8.70 18.60
CA TYR A 122 15.90 7.76 18.64
C TYR A 122 15.63 6.46 19.42
N CYS A 123 14.36 6.08 19.57
CA CYS A 123 13.97 4.81 20.16
C CYS A 123 13.96 3.70 19.10
N GLU A 124 14.23 2.48 19.53
CA GLU A 124 14.36 1.34 18.61
C GLU A 124 13.65 0.10 19.13
N PHE A 125 12.94 -0.58 18.22
CA PHE A 125 12.43 -1.94 18.39
C PHE A 125 13.14 -2.83 17.38
N ASP A 126 14.00 -3.73 17.84
CA ASP A 126 14.80 -4.63 17.00
C ASP A 126 14.54 -6.10 17.37
N ARG A 127 14.31 -6.95 16.35
CA ARG A 127 14.09 -8.39 16.50
C ARG A 127 13.00 -8.75 17.50
N CYS A 128 11.95 -7.94 17.55
CA CYS A 128 10.79 -8.18 18.37
C CYS A 128 9.75 -9.03 17.63
N VAL A 129 8.82 -9.60 18.39
CA VAL A 129 7.67 -10.34 17.85
C VAL A 129 6.40 -9.77 18.43
N PHE A 130 5.44 -9.42 17.56
CA PHE A 130 4.10 -9.00 17.92
C PHE A 130 3.09 -9.94 17.26
N ARG A 131 2.30 -10.65 18.05
CA ARG A 131 1.32 -11.62 17.54
C ARG A 131 0.01 -11.60 18.29
N ASP A 132 -1.04 -11.99 17.59
CA ASP A 132 -2.38 -12.19 18.17
C ASP A 132 -2.88 -10.94 18.88
N LEU A 133 -2.73 -9.78 18.25
CA LEU A 133 -3.17 -8.50 18.77
C LEU A 133 -4.54 -8.12 18.19
N SER A 134 -5.35 -7.40 18.99
CA SER A 134 -6.63 -6.86 18.55
C SER A 134 -6.54 -5.49 17.88
N SER A 135 -5.34 -4.90 17.78
CA SER A 135 -5.09 -3.51 17.37
C SER A 135 -3.94 -3.40 16.35
N TYR A 136 -3.51 -2.17 16.03
CA TYR A 136 -2.21 -1.95 15.41
C TYR A 136 -1.07 -2.37 16.37
N CYS A 137 0.09 -2.77 15.83
CA CYS A 137 1.27 -2.97 16.67
C CYS A 137 1.80 -1.63 17.19
N PHE A 138 2.03 -0.70 16.28
CA PHE A 138 2.64 0.60 16.61
C PHE A 138 1.75 1.76 16.20
N GLN A 139 1.67 2.74 17.10
CA GLN A 139 1.14 4.07 16.86
C GLN A 139 2.23 5.10 17.18
N ILE A 140 2.69 5.83 16.17
CA ILE A 140 3.72 6.82 16.25
C ILE A 140 3.08 8.20 16.02
N ASP A 141 2.79 8.91 17.09
CA ASP A 141 2.05 10.16 17.07
C ASP A 141 2.99 11.40 17.10
N LYS A 142 2.46 12.54 17.52
CA LYS A 142 3.10 13.86 17.46
C LYS A 142 4.49 13.89 18.07
N GLY A 143 5.41 14.60 17.40
CA GLY A 143 6.76 14.86 17.87
C GLY A 143 7.69 13.64 17.90
N CYS A 144 7.35 12.60 17.17
CA CYS A 144 8.17 11.39 17.09
C CYS A 144 9.09 11.43 15.87
N SER A 145 10.40 11.32 16.08
CA SER A 145 11.38 11.36 14.99
C SER A 145 12.56 10.45 15.22
N PHE A 146 13.15 9.98 14.12
CA PHE A 146 14.36 9.16 14.12
C PHE A 146 14.23 7.81 14.85
N ASN A 147 13.00 7.33 15.05
CA ASN A 147 12.77 6.03 15.66
C ASN A 147 12.93 4.92 14.60
N LYS A 148 13.24 3.71 15.06
CA LYS A 148 13.45 2.55 14.21
C LYS A 148 12.61 1.36 14.66
N ILE A 149 12.00 0.69 13.70
CA ILE A 149 11.37 -0.63 13.89
C ILE A 149 12.01 -1.55 12.87
N THR A 150 12.82 -2.50 13.35
CA THR A 150 13.68 -3.30 12.49
C THR A 150 13.62 -4.78 12.83
N HIS A 151 13.74 -5.66 11.81
CA HIS A 151 13.78 -7.12 11.95
C HIS A 151 12.65 -7.69 12.83
N THR A 152 11.51 -7.03 12.87
CA THR A 152 10.39 -7.36 13.75
C THR A 152 9.31 -8.13 12.99
N ASP A 153 8.82 -9.20 13.61
CA ASP A 153 7.71 -10.00 13.09
C ASP A 153 6.39 -9.50 13.68
N MET A 154 5.50 -9.01 12.82
CA MET A 154 4.18 -8.46 13.16
C MET A 154 3.12 -9.28 12.45
N GLY A 155 2.52 -10.25 13.14
CA GLY A 155 1.60 -11.20 12.51
C GLY A 155 0.33 -11.51 13.28
N HIS A 156 -0.72 -11.94 12.56
CA HIS A 156 -2.03 -12.26 13.11
C HIS A 156 -2.64 -11.11 13.93
N LEU A 157 -2.79 -9.96 13.26
CA LEU A 157 -3.23 -8.72 13.88
C LEU A 157 -4.69 -8.42 13.58
N GLY A 158 -5.43 -8.02 14.60
CA GLY A 158 -6.78 -7.48 14.43
C GLY A 158 -6.79 -6.16 13.68
N GLY A 159 -5.81 -5.29 13.95
CA GLY A 159 -5.51 -4.07 13.19
C GLY A 159 -4.37 -4.25 12.21
N GLY A 160 -3.49 -3.28 12.12
CA GLY A 160 -2.35 -3.27 11.20
C GLY A 160 -0.98 -3.32 11.88
N GLY A 161 0.07 -3.12 11.09
CA GLY A 161 1.44 -3.08 11.60
C GLY A 161 1.78 -1.73 12.24
N VAL A 162 2.09 -0.72 11.45
CA VAL A 162 2.56 0.59 11.92
C VAL A 162 1.67 1.69 11.38
N ARG A 163 1.14 2.54 12.26
CA ARG A 163 0.52 3.81 11.88
C ARG A 163 1.35 4.97 12.42
N MET A 164 1.55 6.01 11.62
CA MET A 164 2.34 7.15 12.03
C MET A 164 1.80 8.49 11.53
N GLY A 165 2.00 9.51 12.35
CA GLY A 165 1.63 10.88 12.06
C GLY A 165 0.32 11.29 12.71
N GLY A 166 0.42 12.04 13.78
CA GLY A 166 -0.71 12.67 14.48
C GLY A 166 -0.78 14.17 14.31
N GLY A 167 0.07 14.75 13.46
CA GLY A 167 0.15 16.19 13.22
C GLY A 167 -0.59 16.66 11.96
N SER A 168 -0.48 17.94 11.67
CA SER A 168 -0.94 18.55 10.43
C SER A 168 0.06 19.61 9.97
N SER A 169 -0.11 20.15 8.77
CA SER A 169 0.72 21.24 8.25
C SER A 169 0.61 22.54 9.07
N GLU A 170 -0.41 22.66 9.89
CA GLU A 170 -0.68 23.84 10.74
C GLU A 170 -0.15 23.69 12.16
N ASP A 171 0.34 22.49 12.53
CA ASP A 171 0.87 22.24 13.87
C ASP A 171 2.23 22.91 14.07
N HIS A 172 2.55 23.15 15.33
CA HIS A 172 3.86 23.66 15.73
C HIS A 172 4.97 22.69 15.25
N PRO A 173 6.12 23.17 14.73
CA PRO A 173 7.17 22.29 14.19
C PRO A 173 7.67 21.20 15.15
N LEU A 174 7.66 21.45 16.47
CA LEU A 174 8.02 20.44 17.47
C LEU A 174 7.02 19.27 17.57
N LEU A 175 5.80 19.43 17.05
CA LEU A 175 4.77 18.38 17.03
C LEU A 175 4.82 17.54 15.75
N LEU A 176 5.60 17.95 14.75
CA LEU A 176 5.71 17.19 13.50
C LEU A 176 6.42 15.86 13.74
N THR A 177 5.92 14.85 13.08
CA THR A 177 6.47 13.49 13.10
C THR A 177 7.18 13.20 11.79
N GLY A 178 8.35 12.55 11.83
CA GLY A 178 9.08 12.26 10.61
C GLY A 178 10.41 11.56 10.82
N HIS A 179 11.08 11.25 9.72
CA HIS A 179 12.41 10.64 9.71
C HIS A 179 12.52 9.30 10.45
N ASN A 180 11.40 8.57 10.55
CA ASN A 180 11.40 7.24 11.16
C ASN A 180 11.76 6.17 10.12
N VAL A 181 12.31 5.05 10.57
CA VAL A 181 12.75 3.94 9.73
C VAL A 181 11.97 2.67 10.10
N ILE A 182 11.29 2.11 9.13
CA ILE A 182 10.60 0.81 9.24
C ILE A 182 11.27 -0.11 8.24
N SER A 183 12.16 -0.99 8.71
CA SER A 183 12.96 -1.81 7.79
C SER A 183 13.15 -3.24 8.24
N ASP A 184 13.27 -4.12 7.24
CA ASP A 184 13.60 -5.52 7.46
C ASP A 184 12.57 -6.27 8.32
N ASN A 185 11.30 -5.83 8.29
CA ASN A 185 10.21 -6.43 9.06
C ASN A 185 9.39 -7.40 8.22
N ARG A 186 8.71 -8.32 8.90
CA ARG A 186 7.64 -9.14 8.35
C ARG A 186 6.32 -8.65 8.93
N ILE A 187 5.40 -8.16 8.09
CA ILE A 187 4.08 -7.64 8.49
C ILE A 187 3.03 -8.45 7.74
N HIS A 188 2.30 -9.30 8.45
CA HIS A 188 1.47 -10.27 7.75
C HIS A 188 0.21 -10.70 8.52
N HIS A 189 -0.80 -11.20 7.78
CA HIS A 189 -2.06 -11.66 8.33
C HIS A 189 -2.71 -10.59 9.22
N ILE A 190 -2.86 -9.39 8.66
CA ILE A 190 -3.38 -8.21 9.33
C ILE A 190 -4.83 -7.90 8.94
N GLY A 191 -5.48 -6.98 9.66
CA GLY A 191 -6.87 -6.60 9.40
C GLY A 191 -7.89 -7.66 9.81
N ARG A 192 -7.52 -8.58 10.71
CA ARG A 192 -8.37 -9.72 11.06
C ARG A 192 -9.65 -9.35 11.80
N ILE A 193 -9.69 -8.18 12.44
CA ILE A 193 -10.85 -7.60 13.09
C ILE A 193 -11.26 -6.30 12.39
N HIS A 194 -10.28 -5.46 12.08
CA HIS A 194 -10.42 -4.16 11.46
C HIS A 194 -9.91 -4.25 10.02
N HIS A 195 -10.77 -4.69 9.11
CA HIS A 195 -10.40 -5.08 7.75
C HIS A 195 -9.75 -3.94 6.95
N ALA A 196 -10.10 -2.68 7.25
CA ALA A 196 -9.50 -1.51 6.59
C ALA A 196 -8.10 -1.13 7.10
N ALA A 197 -7.54 -1.87 8.07
CA ALA A 197 -6.19 -1.61 8.55
C ALA A 197 -5.12 -2.02 7.53
N THR A 198 -3.97 -1.33 7.58
CA THR A 198 -2.87 -1.50 6.63
C THR A 198 -1.59 -1.98 7.30
N GLY A 199 -0.65 -2.48 6.51
CA GLY A 199 0.67 -2.87 7.00
C GLY A 199 1.45 -1.68 7.55
N VAL A 200 1.58 -0.63 6.75
CA VAL A 200 2.18 0.66 7.18
C VAL A 200 1.31 1.80 6.69
N TRP A 201 0.91 2.66 7.60
CA TRP A 201 0.13 3.85 7.29
C TRP A 201 0.82 5.13 7.77
N ILE A 202 1.12 6.03 6.85
CA ILE A 202 1.70 7.36 7.09
C ILE A 202 0.60 8.40 6.82
N GLN A 203 0.08 9.03 7.88
CA GLN A 203 -0.95 10.06 7.73
C GLN A 203 -0.36 11.44 7.40
N HIS A 204 0.31 12.04 8.40
CA HIS A 204 0.88 13.38 8.36
C HIS A 204 2.33 13.32 8.85
N SER A 205 3.20 12.69 8.07
CA SER A 205 4.58 12.45 8.45
C SER A 205 5.49 12.39 7.22
N GLY A 206 6.63 13.06 7.27
CA GLY A 206 7.56 13.17 6.16
C GLY A 206 8.95 12.64 6.46
N GLY A 207 9.73 12.40 5.39
CA GLY A 207 11.11 11.95 5.50
C GLY A 207 11.29 10.53 6.01
N ASN A 208 10.24 9.71 6.05
CA ASN A 208 10.32 8.34 6.55
C ASN A 208 10.89 7.38 5.51
N GLN A 209 11.50 6.29 5.98
CA GLN A 209 12.03 5.22 5.14
C GLN A 209 11.32 3.90 5.47
N ILE A 210 10.58 3.38 4.51
CA ILE A 210 9.90 2.09 4.58
C ILE A 210 10.60 1.17 3.58
N ARG A 211 11.47 0.30 4.05
CA ARG A 211 12.36 -0.42 3.15
C ARG A 211 12.64 -1.86 3.60
N HIS A 212 12.88 -2.72 2.63
CA HIS A 212 13.21 -4.12 2.88
C HIS A 212 12.20 -4.85 3.77
N ASN A 213 10.91 -4.50 3.72
CA ASN A 213 9.89 -5.21 4.46
C ASN A 213 9.21 -6.26 3.58
N ALA A 214 8.74 -7.35 4.17
CA ALA A 214 7.77 -8.25 3.57
C ALA A 214 6.38 -7.92 4.15
N ILE A 215 5.44 -7.49 3.30
CA ILE A 215 4.08 -7.13 3.72
C ILE A 215 3.09 -7.95 2.91
N HIS A 216 2.35 -8.84 3.58
CA HIS A 216 1.47 -9.76 2.88
C HIS A 216 0.28 -10.24 3.70
N HIS A 217 -0.70 -10.85 3.02
CA HIS A 217 -1.94 -11.33 3.62
C HIS A 217 -2.67 -10.21 4.37
N THR A 218 -2.94 -9.13 3.66
CA THR A 218 -3.72 -7.98 4.13
C THR A 218 -5.11 -8.00 3.51
N TYR A 219 -6.12 -7.41 4.18
CA TYR A 219 -7.46 -7.25 3.60
C TYR A 219 -7.67 -5.90 2.94
N TYR A 220 -6.74 -4.97 3.15
CA TYR A 220 -6.70 -3.66 2.49
C TYR A 220 -5.27 -3.38 1.99
N SER A 221 -4.96 -2.14 1.63
CA SER A 221 -3.62 -1.78 1.11
C SER A 221 -2.48 -2.18 2.04
N ALA A 222 -1.35 -2.60 1.48
CA ALA A 222 -0.18 -2.96 2.28
C ALA A 222 0.53 -1.73 2.85
N ILE A 223 0.74 -0.71 2.04
CA ILE A 223 1.29 0.59 2.44
C ILE A 223 0.32 1.68 2.02
N ALA A 224 0.04 2.63 2.91
CA ALA A 224 -0.73 3.82 2.61
C ALA A 224 0.01 5.07 3.08
N VAL A 225 0.00 6.15 2.27
CA VAL A 225 0.66 7.40 2.59
C VAL A 225 -0.20 8.60 2.19
N GLY A 226 -0.25 9.59 3.09
CA GLY A 226 -1.02 10.81 2.95
C GLY A 226 -2.39 10.74 3.62
N TRP A 227 -2.90 11.91 4.02
CA TRP A 227 -4.21 12.07 4.64
C TRP A 227 -4.81 13.45 4.33
N VAL A 228 -4.43 14.01 3.16
CA VAL A 228 -4.93 15.30 2.69
C VAL A 228 -5.45 15.10 1.27
N TRP A 229 -6.77 15.04 1.12
CA TRP A 229 -7.42 14.89 -0.17
C TRP A 229 -7.25 16.13 -1.04
N GLY A 230 -6.88 15.91 -2.31
CA GLY A 230 -6.67 16.98 -3.28
C GLY A 230 -5.33 17.69 -3.14
N TYR A 231 -5.25 18.93 -3.61
CA TYR A 231 -4.00 19.66 -3.80
C TYR A 231 -3.63 20.63 -2.66
N ARG A 232 -4.23 20.48 -1.49
CA ARG A 232 -3.88 21.27 -0.32
C ARG A 232 -2.50 20.88 0.22
N PRO A 233 -1.79 21.79 0.90
CA PRO A 233 -0.49 21.49 1.51
C PRO A 233 -0.55 20.24 2.40
N SER A 234 0.44 19.39 2.26
CA SER A 234 0.62 18.17 3.05
C SER A 234 2.05 18.12 3.58
N ILE A 235 2.23 17.51 4.74
CA ILE A 235 3.55 17.22 5.32
C ILE A 235 4.01 15.79 5.07
N SER A 236 3.20 14.97 4.40
CA SER A 236 3.56 13.60 3.99
C SER A 236 4.47 13.62 2.76
N THR A 237 5.61 14.26 2.87
CA THR A 237 6.56 14.52 1.78
C THR A 237 7.90 13.82 2.03
N HIS A 238 8.71 13.64 0.97
CA HIS A 238 10.05 13.06 1.07
C HIS A 238 10.09 11.67 1.72
N ASN A 239 9.02 10.89 1.59
CA ASN A 239 8.99 9.51 2.07
C ASN A 239 9.64 8.58 1.05
N LEU A 240 10.36 7.57 1.52
CA LEU A 240 11.04 6.59 0.68
C LEU A 240 10.46 5.19 0.90
N PHE A 241 9.97 4.58 -0.16
CA PHE A 241 9.47 3.21 -0.19
C PHE A 241 10.35 2.40 -1.13
N GLU A 242 11.24 1.58 -0.60
CA GLU A 242 12.19 0.84 -1.44
C GLU A 242 12.46 -0.59 -0.98
N TYR A 243 12.69 -1.47 -1.94
CA TYR A 243 13.02 -2.87 -1.72
C TYR A 243 12.01 -3.64 -0.86
N ASN A 244 10.76 -3.21 -0.83
CA ASN A 244 9.72 -3.96 -0.14
C ASN A 244 9.18 -5.08 -1.02
N HIS A 245 8.91 -6.24 -0.43
CA HIS A 245 8.17 -7.33 -1.04
C HIS A 245 6.70 -7.27 -0.57
N ILE A 246 5.80 -6.94 -1.46
CA ILE A 246 4.38 -6.73 -1.18
C ILE A 246 3.58 -7.73 -2.00
N HIS A 247 2.82 -8.61 -1.32
CA HIS A 247 2.05 -9.63 -2.02
C HIS A 247 0.84 -10.14 -1.24
N ASP A 248 -0.06 -10.87 -1.90
CA ASP A 248 -1.30 -11.38 -1.29
C ASP A 248 -2.10 -10.28 -0.57
N VAL A 249 -2.32 -9.17 -1.27
CA VAL A 249 -2.98 -7.97 -0.75
C VAL A 249 -4.44 -7.93 -1.16
N GLY A 250 -5.32 -7.55 -0.22
CA GLY A 250 -6.75 -7.38 -0.41
C GLY A 250 -7.57 -8.66 -0.27
N GLN A 251 -7.11 -9.76 -0.78
CA GLN A 251 -7.72 -11.11 -0.68
C GLN A 251 -9.23 -11.11 -0.97
N GLU A 252 -9.69 -10.24 -1.90
CA GLU A 252 -11.10 -10.08 -2.30
C GLU A 252 -12.04 -9.65 -1.13
N VAL A 253 -11.49 -9.01 -0.09
CA VAL A 253 -12.29 -8.58 1.07
C VAL A 253 -12.83 -7.17 0.90
N LEU A 254 -11.99 -6.21 0.54
CA LEU A 254 -12.36 -4.81 0.34
C LEU A 254 -12.10 -4.34 -1.11
N SER A 255 -12.63 -3.19 -1.45
CA SER A 255 -12.44 -2.50 -2.73
C SER A 255 -11.60 -1.24 -2.54
N ASP A 256 -11.31 -0.50 -3.63
CA ASP A 256 -10.64 0.81 -3.58
C ASP A 256 -9.29 0.75 -2.85
N MET A 257 -8.39 -0.07 -3.35
CA MET A 257 -7.13 -0.35 -2.67
C MET A 257 -6.03 -0.74 -3.65
N GLY A 258 -4.79 -0.62 -3.20
CA GLY A 258 -3.61 -1.02 -3.96
C GLY A 258 -2.51 -1.63 -3.08
N GLY A 259 -1.48 -2.15 -3.71
CA GLY A 259 -0.27 -2.59 -3.00
C GLY A 259 0.36 -1.42 -2.24
N ILE A 260 0.60 -0.30 -2.94
CA ILE A 260 0.98 1.00 -2.35
C ILE A 260 -0.08 2.02 -2.74
N TYR A 261 -0.73 2.61 -1.73
CA TYR A 261 -1.79 3.62 -1.87
C TYR A 261 -1.24 4.99 -1.46
N MET A 262 -1.44 6.00 -2.30
CA MET A 262 -0.93 7.35 -2.08
C MET A 262 -2.03 8.38 -2.19
N LEU A 263 -1.97 9.43 -1.38
CA LEU A 263 -3.01 10.46 -1.29
C LEU A 263 -2.39 11.84 -1.04
N GLY A 264 -2.77 12.82 -1.84
CA GLY A 264 -2.40 14.22 -1.68
C GLY A 264 -1.00 14.59 -2.18
N VAL A 265 -0.63 15.85 -1.98
CA VAL A 265 0.63 16.42 -2.46
C VAL A 265 1.82 15.87 -1.68
N ALA A 266 2.76 15.21 -2.36
CA ALA A 266 3.85 14.48 -1.74
C ALA A 266 5.23 14.70 -2.42
N PRO A 267 5.69 15.94 -2.63
CA PRO A 267 6.96 16.21 -3.31
C PRO A 267 8.13 15.50 -2.63
N GLY A 268 9.06 15.00 -3.45
CA GLY A 268 10.24 14.27 -3.00
C GLY A 268 9.97 12.84 -2.50
N THR A 269 8.73 12.38 -2.59
CA THR A 269 8.39 10.97 -2.29
C THR A 269 8.81 10.06 -3.43
N VAL A 270 9.47 8.95 -3.08
CA VAL A 270 10.01 7.98 -4.04
C VAL A 270 9.51 6.57 -3.71
N VAL A 271 9.00 5.90 -4.74
CA VAL A 271 8.61 4.47 -4.72
C VAL A 271 9.53 3.74 -5.69
N ARG A 272 10.49 2.97 -5.18
CA ARG A 272 11.46 2.31 -6.07
C ARG A 272 11.91 0.93 -5.62
N ASN A 273 12.31 0.12 -6.60
CA ASN A 273 12.88 -1.21 -6.37
C ASN A 273 11.98 -2.13 -5.54
N ASN A 274 10.66 -1.91 -5.55
CA ASN A 274 9.71 -2.79 -4.86
C ASN A 274 9.26 -3.91 -5.79
N LEU A 275 8.99 -5.06 -5.21
CA LEU A 275 8.32 -6.19 -5.83
C LEU A 275 6.89 -6.25 -5.31
N ILE A 276 5.91 -6.03 -6.18
CA ILE A 276 4.49 -5.90 -5.82
C ILE A 276 3.68 -6.87 -6.68
N HIS A 277 2.96 -7.80 -6.06
CA HIS A 277 2.20 -8.78 -6.83
C HIS A 277 1.04 -9.40 -6.06
N ASP A 278 0.18 -10.11 -6.76
CA ASP A 278 -0.98 -10.82 -6.21
C ASP A 278 -1.91 -9.87 -5.43
N ILE A 279 -2.38 -8.83 -6.11
CA ILE A 279 -3.27 -7.82 -5.54
C ILE A 279 -4.70 -8.09 -5.98
N LYS A 280 -5.60 -8.35 -5.02
CA LYS A 280 -6.99 -8.76 -5.29
C LYS A 280 -7.99 -8.00 -4.45
N SER A 281 -8.78 -7.14 -5.07
CA SER A 281 -9.92 -6.47 -4.44
C SER A 281 -11.23 -7.23 -4.63
N HIS A 282 -12.24 -6.89 -3.85
CA HIS A 282 -13.59 -7.46 -4.01
C HIS A 282 -14.30 -6.89 -5.24
N GLY A 283 -14.52 -5.59 -5.27
CA GLY A 283 -15.17 -4.91 -6.37
C GLY A 283 -14.15 -4.23 -7.30
N TYR A 284 -14.20 -2.91 -7.39
CA TYR A 284 -13.20 -2.13 -8.13
C TYR A 284 -11.90 -1.97 -7.35
N GLY A 285 -10.82 -1.65 -8.05
CA GLY A 285 -9.49 -1.52 -7.45
C GLY A 285 -8.71 -2.82 -7.46
N GLY A 286 -7.75 -2.94 -6.56
CA GLY A 286 -6.75 -4.00 -6.61
C GLY A 286 -5.62 -3.64 -7.57
N TRP A 287 -5.16 -2.39 -7.47
CA TRP A 287 -4.04 -1.86 -8.25
C TRP A 287 -2.69 -2.16 -7.60
N GLY A 288 -1.65 -2.15 -8.38
CA GLY A 288 -0.29 -2.32 -7.86
C GLY A 288 0.17 -1.08 -7.10
N VAL A 289 0.43 0.02 -7.81
CA VAL A 289 0.68 1.35 -7.25
C VAL A 289 -0.50 2.24 -7.59
N TYR A 290 -1.13 2.77 -6.57
CA TYR A 290 -2.32 3.60 -6.67
C TYR A 290 -2.06 5.02 -6.18
N THR A 291 -2.09 5.98 -7.10
CA THR A 291 -2.02 7.40 -6.82
C THR A 291 -3.43 7.99 -6.82
N ASP A 292 -4.02 8.08 -5.63
CA ASP A 292 -5.38 8.58 -5.44
C ASP A 292 -5.39 10.12 -5.33
N GLU A 293 -6.48 10.67 -4.88
CA GLU A 293 -6.90 12.07 -4.93
C GLU A 293 -5.77 13.08 -4.63
N GLY A 294 -5.34 13.79 -5.67
CA GLY A 294 -4.35 14.86 -5.56
C GLY A 294 -2.91 14.40 -5.43
N SER A 295 -2.60 13.11 -5.59
CA SER A 295 -1.22 12.62 -5.54
C SER A 295 -0.33 13.34 -6.53
N THR A 296 0.68 14.05 -6.03
CA THR A 296 1.45 15.02 -6.82
C THR A 296 2.94 14.92 -6.52
N HIS A 297 3.77 15.01 -7.57
CA HIS A 297 5.22 15.03 -7.51
C HIS A 297 5.85 13.78 -6.89
N VAL A 298 5.31 12.62 -7.21
CA VAL A 298 5.84 11.32 -6.79
C VAL A 298 6.70 10.71 -7.88
N LEU A 299 7.84 10.17 -7.52
CA LEU A 299 8.69 9.38 -8.40
C LEU A 299 8.46 7.88 -8.17
N ILE A 300 8.07 7.16 -9.22
CA ILE A 300 7.83 5.71 -9.23
C ILE A 300 8.80 5.08 -10.21
N GLU A 301 9.84 4.42 -9.72
CA GLU A 301 10.91 3.91 -10.61
C GLU A 301 11.44 2.53 -10.20
N ASN A 302 11.90 1.77 -11.18
CA ASN A 302 12.56 0.49 -10.97
C ASN A 302 11.73 -0.52 -10.16
N ASN A 303 10.39 -0.46 -10.21
CA ASN A 303 9.54 -1.43 -9.56
C ASN A 303 9.18 -2.57 -10.53
N ILE A 304 8.93 -3.75 -10.00
CA ILE A 304 8.27 -4.84 -10.71
C ILE A 304 6.90 -5.04 -10.07
N VAL A 305 5.85 -4.84 -10.86
CA VAL A 305 4.45 -4.95 -10.44
C VAL A 305 3.73 -5.92 -11.36
N TYR A 306 3.15 -6.97 -10.81
CA TYR A 306 2.46 -7.96 -11.64
C TYR A 306 1.31 -8.67 -10.93
N ASN A 307 0.47 -9.35 -11.72
CA ASN A 307 -0.67 -10.13 -11.24
C ASN A 307 -1.60 -9.32 -10.33
N THR A 308 -2.02 -8.16 -10.83
CA THR A 308 -2.98 -7.28 -10.17
C THR A 308 -4.37 -7.49 -10.75
N LYS A 309 -5.40 -7.40 -9.93
CA LYS A 309 -6.78 -7.54 -10.44
C LYS A 309 -7.10 -6.45 -11.47
N CYS A 310 -6.88 -5.18 -11.10
CA CYS A 310 -6.95 -4.06 -12.03
C CYS A 310 -5.56 -3.70 -12.58
N ALA A 311 -5.26 -2.44 -12.76
CA ALA A 311 -4.00 -1.98 -13.34
C ALA A 311 -2.79 -2.19 -12.42
N SER A 312 -1.63 -2.43 -13.01
CA SER A 312 -0.36 -2.35 -12.29
C SER A 312 -0.08 -0.94 -11.76
N PHE A 313 -0.55 0.08 -12.47
CA PHE A 313 -0.55 1.47 -12.03
C PHE A 313 -1.90 2.13 -12.28
N ASP A 314 -2.45 2.78 -11.25
CA ASP A 314 -3.62 3.64 -11.36
C ASP A 314 -3.35 5.05 -10.82
N GLN A 315 -3.91 6.04 -11.50
CA GLN A 315 -4.06 7.38 -11.00
C GLN A 315 -5.52 7.80 -11.03
N HIS A 316 -6.09 8.02 -9.83
CA HIS A 316 -7.43 8.60 -9.77
C HIS A 316 -7.42 10.02 -10.35
N TYR A 317 -6.76 10.96 -9.68
CA TYR A 317 -6.33 12.24 -10.24
C TYR A 317 -5.11 12.77 -9.47
N GLY A 318 -4.24 13.47 -10.15
CA GLY A 318 -2.99 13.92 -9.58
C GLY A 318 -2.17 14.72 -10.59
N LYS A 319 -1.01 15.20 -10.16
CA LYS A 319 -0.24 16.14 -10.94
C LYS A 319 1.24 15.79 -10.96
N GLU A 320 1.80 15.75 -12.15
CA GLU A 320 3.23 15.67 -12.38
C GLU A 320 3.93 14.53 -11.64
N ASN A 321 3.33 13.33 -11.63
CA ASN A 321 3.96 12.11 -11.17
C ASN A 321 4.86 11.54 -12.28
N ILE A 322 5.91 10.83 -11.91
CA ILE A 322 6.90 10.29 -12.85
C ILE A 322 6.97 8.78 -12.69
N LEU A 323 6.70 8.06 -13.79
CA LEU A 323 6.84 6.62 -13.88
C LEU A 323 7.99 6.29 -14.82
N ARG A 324 9.08 5.75 -14.33
CA ARG A 324 10.19 5.39 -15.21
C ARG A 324 10.85 4.07 -14.85
N ASN A 325 11.27 3.37 -15.88
CA ASN A 325 12.03 2.13 -15.74
C ASN A 325 11.36 1.09 -14.85
N ASN A 326 10.02 0.98 -14.92
CA ASN A 326 9.27 -0.06 -14.22
C ASN A 326 8.92 -1.21 -15.14
N ILE A 327 8.64 -2.38 -14.59
CA ILE A 327 7.95 -3.46 -15.26
C ILE A 327 6.53 -3.52 -14.68
N PHE A 328 5.54 -3.25 -15.51
CA PHE A 328 4.12 -3.39 -15.23
C PHE A 328 3.58 -4.58 -16.02
N ALA A 329 3.23 -5.66 -15.34
CA ALA A 329 2.91 -6.89 -16.02
C ALA A 329 1.62 -7.54 -15.50
N LEU A 330 0.89 -8.20 -16.39
CA LEU A 330 -0.22 -9.10 -16.06
C LEU A 330 -1.28 -8.45 -15.15
N GLY A 331 -1.68 -7.21 -15.45
CA GLY A 331 -2.92 -6.64 -14.94
C GLY A 331 -4.11 -7.33 -15.64
N HIS A 332 -5.11 -7.80 -14.89
CA HIS A 332 -6.16 -8.63 -15.48
C HIS A 332 -7.32 -7.83 -16.09
N GLU A 333 -7.72 -6.73 -15.47
CA GLU A 333 -8.83 -5.91 -15.97
C GLU A 333 -8.32 -4.63 -16.66
N GLU A 334 -7.11 -4.17 -16.33
CA GLU A 334 -6.48 -2.94 -16.80
C GLU A 334 -4.96 -3.08 -16.78
N GLN A 335 -4.22 -2.21 -17.50
CA GLN A 335 -2.75 -2.17 -17.41
C GLN A 335 -2.25 -0.87 -16.78
N ILE A 336 -2.54 0.27 -17.42
CA ILE A 336 -2.25 1.62 -16.94
C ILE A 336 -3.57 2.37 -16.95
N ASN A 337 -4.05 2.76 -15.79
CA ASN A 337 -5.34 3.43 -15.68
C ASN A 337 -5.21 4.88 -15.21
N ARG A 338 -6.10 5.72 -15.73
CA ARG A 338 -6.33 7.06 -15.25
C ARG A 338 -7.83 7.29 -15.08
N SER A 339 -8.32 7.15 -13.85
CA SER A 339 -9.75 7.18 -13.56
C SER A 339 -10.37 8.55 -13.82
N ARG A 340 -9.63 9.63 -13.55
CA ARG A 340 -10.10 11.01 -13.73
C ARG A 340 -9.05 11.88 -14.40
N MET A 341 -9.47 12.53 -15.46
CA MET A 341 -8.66 13.44 -16.25
C MET A 341 -8.80 14.88 -15.75
N GLU A 342 -7.68 15.61 -15.70
CA GLU A 342 -7.65 17.06 -15.41
C GLU A 342 -6.86 17.80 -16.51
N GLU A 343 -6.91 19.14 -16.52
CA GLU A 343 -6.30 19.96 -17.60
C GLU A 343 -4.79 20.12 -17.49
N HIS A 344 -4.15 19.59 -16.46
CA HIS A 344 -2.70 19.60 -16.29
C HIS A 344 -2.10 18.22 -16.58
N ILE A 345 -0.78 18.15 -16.63
CA ILE A 345 -0.07 16.89 -16.78
C ILE A 345 -0.34 16.01 -15.56
N SER A 346 -0.95 14.86 -15.77
CA SER A 346 -1.23 13.88 -14.74
C SER A 346 0.04 13.15 -14.30
N PHE A 347 0.71 12.51 -15.25
CA PHE A 347 1.98 11.81 -15.04
C PHE A 347 2.74 11.67 -16.36
N SER A 348 4.04 11.42 -16.26
CA SER A 348 4.88 10.99 -17.39
C SER A 348 5.26 9.53 -17.23
N MET A 349 5.49 8.85 -18.35
CA MET A 349 5.84 7.43 -18.38
C MET A 349 6.95 7.17 -19.37
N THR A 350 8.16 6.87 -18.90
CA THR A 350 9.31 6.67 -19.78
C THR A 350 10.11 5.42 -19.42
N ARG A 351 10.56 4.70 -20.43
CA ARG A 351 11.41 3.52 -20.28
C ARG A 351 10.78 2.45 -19.39
N ASN A 352 9.45 2.28 -19.47
CA ASN A 352 8.79 1.19 -18.77
C ASN A 352 8.55 0.02 -19.73
N ILE A 353 8.38 -1.18 -19.18
CA ILE A 353 7.92 -2.35 -19.92
C ILE A 353 6.51 -2.67 -19.45
N ILE A 354 5.56 -2.70 -20.38
CA ILE A 354 4.17 -3.08 -20.13
C ILE A 354 3.90 -4.40 -20.85
N TYR A 355 3.65 -5.46 -20.07
CA TYR A 355 3.42 -6.81 -20.56
C TYR A 355 2.08 -7.36 -20.05
N TRP A 356 1.20 -7.79 -20.95
CA TRP A 356 -0.10 -8.31 -20.56
C TRP A 356 -0.57 -9.42 -21.52
N GLN A 357 -1.59 -10.17 -21.14
CA GLN A 357 -2.11 -11.30 -21.92
C GLN A 357 -3.60 -11.18 -22.26
N GLU A 358 -4.33 -10.37 -21.53
CA GLU A 358 -5.76 -10.15 -21.66
C GLU A 358 -6.12 -9.33 -22.91
N ASP A 359 -7.35 -9.48 -23.38
CA ASP A 359 -7.89 -8.70 -24.51
C ASP A 359 -8.45 -7.36 -24.07
N ILE A 360 -7.58 -6.51 -23.53
CA ILE A 360 -7.92 -5.17 -23.04
C ILE A 360 -6.98 -4.12 -23.60
N ALA A 361 -7.38 -2.84 -23.51
CA ALA A 361 -6.52 -1.72 -23.90
C ALA A 361 -5.33 -1.55 -22.93
N VAL A 362 -4.22 -1.04 -23.43
CA VAL A 362 -3.05 -0.67 -22.61
C VAL A 362 -3.39 0.46 -21.65
N LEU A 363 -4.08 1.48 -22.16
CA LEU A 363 -4.49 2.66 -21.41
C LEU A 363 -6.00 2.59 -21.20
N THR A 364 -6.44 2.59 -19.94
CA THR A 364 -7.85 2.55 -19.55
C THR A 364 -8.28 3.80 -18.79
N GLY A 365 -9.59 4.02 -18.63
CA GLY A 365 -10.14 5.19 -17.97
C GLY A 365 -10.31 6.40 -18.88
N GLN A 366 -9.97 7.60 -18.41
CA GLN A 366 -10.25 8.85 -19.11
C GLN A 366 -9.02 9.37 -19.86
N TRP A 367 -9.04 9.27 -21.20
CA TRP A 367 -8.00 9.74 -22.12
C TRP A 367 -8.67 10.56 -23.23
N LYS A 368 -8.50 11.88 -23.20
CA LYS A 368 -9.06 12.80 -24.21
C LYS A 368 -7.97 13.72 -24.78
N ASP A 369 -8.27 14.34 -25.89
CA ASP A 369 -7.33 15.10 -26.72
C ASP A 369 -6.58 16.24 -26.03
N LYS A 370 -7.14 16.85 -25.00
CA LYS A 370 -6.61 18.12 -24.47
C LYS A 370 -5.58 18.01 -23.35
N THR A 371 -5.40 16.86 -22.74
CA THR A 371 -4.61 16.70 -21.49
C THR A 371 -3.14 16.43 -21.70
N TYR A 372 -2.76 16.08 -22.92
CA TYR A 372 -1.34 15.84 -23.30
C TYR A 372 -0.90 16.76 -24.42
N GLU A 373 -1.47 17.96 -24.49
CA GLU A 373 -0.86 18.98 -25.34
C GLU A 373 0.52 19.30 -24.78
N HIS A 374 1.52 19.02 -25.58
CA HIS A 374 2.89 19.41 -25.33
C HIS A 374 2.92 20.90 -24.96
N ARG A 375 3.42 21.24 -23.79
CA ARG A 375 3.69 22.61 -23.38
C ARG A 375 5.20 22.84 -23.47
N PRO A 376 5.70 23.31 -24.62
CA PRO A 376 7.13 23.61 -24.79
C PRO A 376 7.59 24.61 -23.74
N GLY A 377 8.71 24.34 -23.08
CA GLY A 377 9.41 25.30 -22.26
C GLY A 377 9.05 25.43 -20.79
N LYS A 378 8.25 24.51 -20.20
CA LYS A 378 8.15 24.40 -18.75
C LYS A 378 8.94 23.19 -18.25
N PRO A 379 9.94 23.39 -17.40
CA PRO A 379 10.64 22.26 -16.80
C PRO A 379 9.65 21.47 -15.94
N TRP A 380 9.62 20.20 -16.18
CA TRP A 380 9.04 19.20 -15.31
C TRP A 380 9.85 19.13 -14.03
N PHE A 381 9.19 18.98 -12.87
CA PHE A 381 9.91 18.74 -11.63
C PHE A 381 10.46 17.31 -11.63
N ASP A 382 11.61 17.12 -12.22
CA ASP A 382 12.44 15.94 -12.01
C ASP A 382 13.72 16.39 -11.31
N PRO A 383 13.95 16.01 -10.06
CA PRO A 383 15.19 16.36 -9.37
C PRO A 383 16.43 15.70 -9.99
N VAL A 384 16.27 14.81 -10.96
CA VAL A 384 17.35 14.00 -11.56
C VAL A 384 17.52 14.23 -13.06
N SER A 385 16.52 14.70 -13.79
CA SER A 385 16.64 14.97 -15.22
C SER A 385 15.97 16.27 -15.64
N SER A 386 16.74 17.28 -15.91
CA SER A 386 16.30 18.59 -16.36
C SER A 386 15.95 18.67 -17.87
N SER A 387 15.76 17.56 -18.57
CA SER A 387 15.81 17.56 -20.03
C SER A 387 14.65 16.93 -20.80
N THR A 388 13.56 16.43 -20.16
CA THR A 388 12.52 15.75 -20.94
C THR A 388 11.22 16.52 -20.99
N THR A 389 10.89 16.95 -22.20
CA THR A 389 9.58 17.48 -22.63
C THR A 389 8.61 16.35 -22.98
N GLU A 390 9.03 15.10 -22.90
CA GLU A 390 8.31 13.92 -23.35
C GLU A 390 7.47 13.35 -22.19
N LEU A 391 6.16 13.21 -22.42
CA LEU A 391 5.24 12.70 -21.41
C LEU A 391 5.25 11.17 -21.37
N PHE A 392 5.11 10.56 -22.55
CA PHE A 392 5.20 9.11 -22.75
C PHE A 392 6.21 8.87 -23.84
N ASP A 393 7.31 8.19 -23.54
CA ASP A 393 8.27 7.80 -24.56
C ASP A 393 9.24 6.70 -24.11
N TYR A 394 9.88 6.07 -25.09
CA TYR A 394 10.85 4.99 -24.87
C TYR A 394 10.27 3.80 -24.07
N ASN A 395 8.97 3.59 -24.09
CA ASN A 395 8.32 2.46 -23.45
C ASN A 395 8.32 1.23 -24.36
N LEU A 396 8.29 0.06 -23.78
CA LEU A 396 8.16 -1.20 -24.49
C LEU A 396 6.82 -1.86 -24.12
N TYR A 397 6.00 -2.08 -25.10
CA TYR A 397 4.68 -2.68 -24.98
C TYR A 397 4.65 -4.06 -25.60
N TYR A 398 4.03 -5.03 -24.97
CA TYR A 398 3.89 -6.34 -25.58
C TYR A 398 2.75 -7.18 -24.99
N ASN A 399 1.93 -7.70 -25.88
CA ASN A 399 0.95 -8.74 -25.57
C ASN A 399 1.22 -9.93 -26.50
N PRO A 400 1.60 -11.11 -26.00
CA PRO A 400 1.94 -12.26 -26.84
C PRO A 400 0.75 -12.79 -27.64
N ASN A 401 -0.49 -12.44 -27.26
CA ASN A 401 -1.72 -12.89 -27.89
C ASN A 401 -2.27 -11.91 -28.93
N LYS A 402 -1.62 -10.74 -29.12
CA LYS A 402 -2.11 -9.68 -30.01
C LYS A 402 -1.05 -9.21 -30.98
N LYS A 403 -1.50 -8.80 -32.16
CA LYS A 403 -0.70 -8.00 -33.07
C LYS A 403 -0.89 -6.53 -32.72
N LEU A 404 0.07 -5.68 -33.10
CA LEU A 404 0.03 -4.24 -32.83
C LEU A 404 -1.24 -3.57 -33.36
N GLU A 405 -1.74 -3.98 -34.53
CA GLU A 405 -2.96 -3.47 -35.15
C GLU A 405 -4.23 -3.66 -34.29
N ASP A 406 -4.23 -4.67 -33.39
CA ASP A 406 -5.34 -4.99 -32.50
C ASP A 406 -5.22 -4.32 -31.13
N VAL A 407 -4.07 -3.67 -30.84
CA VAL A 407 -3.80 -3.05 -29.54
C VAL A 407 -4.40 -1.63 -29.48
N LYS A 408 -5.01 -1.29 -28.35
CA LYS A 408 -5.60 0.03 -28.11
C LYS A 408 -4.86 0.76 -26.99
N PHE A 409 -4.59 2.03 -27.27
CA PHE A 409 -4.06 3.02 -26.34
C PHE A 409 -5.20 4.00 -26.00
N GLY A 410 -6.00 3.70 -25.00
CA GLY A 410 -7.28 4.37 -24.81
C GLY A 410 -8.19 4.18 -26.03
N PRO A 411 -8.72 5.25 -26.64
CA PRO A 411 -9.54 5.16 -27.84
C PRO A 411 -8.75 5.03 -29.16
N TRP A 412 -7.42 5.08 -29.12
CA TRP A 412 -6.55 5.17 -30.31
C TRP A 412 -5.84 3.86 -30.63
N THR A 413 -5.41 3.72 -31.90
CA THR A 413 -4.34 2.77 -32.28
C THR A 413 -2.97 3.30 -31.83
N PHE A 414 -1.95 2.46 -31.84
CA PHE A 414 -0.59 2.90 -31.51
C PHE A 414 -0.09 4.01 -32.43
N GLU A 415 -0.31 3.88 -33.74
CA GLU A 415 0.03 4.90 -34.74
C GLU A 415 -0.69 6.24 -34.46
N GLN A 416 -1.99 6.19 -34.12
CA GLN A 416 -2.74 7.39 -33.75
C GLN A 416 -2.23 8.01 -32.46
N TRP A 417 -1.78 7.20 -31.51
CA TRP A 417 -1.18 7.63 -30.26
C TRP A 417 0.17 8.34 -30.51
N GLN A 418 1.03 7.75 -31.37
CA GLN A 418 2.29 8.37 -31.79
C GLN A 418 2.09 9.67 -32.61
N ALA A 419 1.05 9.74 -33.43
CA ALA A 419 0.69 10.95 -34.14
C ALA A 419 0.28 12.11 -33.21
N ARG A 420 0.06 11.84 -31.93
CA ARG A 420 -0.21 12.81 -30.86
C ARG A 420 1.06 13.16 -30.07
N GLU A 421 2.21 12.89 -30.63
CA GLU A 421 3.53 13.14 -30.00
C GLU A 421 3.74 12.36 -28.69
N GLN A 422 3.05 11.22 -28.53
CA GLN A 422 3.24 10.30 -27.41
C GLN A 422 3.90 9.01 -27.91
N ASP A 423 4.79 8.44 -27.11
CA ASP A 423 5.47 7.18 -27.41
C ASP A 423 6.15 7.13 -28.79
N VAL A 424 6.69 8.29 -29.26
CA VAL A 424 7.27 8.43 -30.61
C VAL A 424 8.44 7.47 -30.81
N HIS A 425 9.23 7.23 -29.76
CA HIS A 425 10.37 6.31 -29.79
C HIS A 425 10.08 4.99 -29.05
N SER A 426 8.82 4.76 -28.64
CA SER A 426 8.41 3.52 -28.00
C SER A 426 8.16 2.41 -29.02
N GLU A 427 8.28 1.18 -28.57
CA GLU A 427 8.15 0.02 -29.44
C GLU A 427 7.09 -0.96 -28.93
N TYR A 428 6.51 -1.72 -29.87
CA TYR A 428 5.71 -2.90 -29.59
C TYR A 428 6.51 -4.14 -30.01
N ALA A 429 7.17 -4.78 -29.05
CA ALA A 429 8.01 -5.94 -29.30
C ALA A 429 8.15 -6.83 -28.06
N ASP A 430 8.43 -8.12 -28.27
CA ASP A 430 8.68 -9.06 -27.18
C ASP A 430 9.86 -8.58 -26.30
N PRO A 431 9.63 -8.31 -25.00
CA PRO A 431 10.67 -7.86 -24.08
C PRO A 431 11.77 -8.90 -23.83
N ARG A 432 11.60 -10.13 -24.27
CA ARG A 432 12.55 -11.23 -24.08
C ARG A 432 12.81 -11.54 -22.61
N PHE A 433 11.75 -11.61 -21.83
CA PHE A 433 11.85 -12.09 -20.45
C PHE A 433 12.40 -13.53 -20.38
N VAL A 434 13.07 -13.87 -19.30
CA VAL A 434 13.64 -15.20 -19.08
C VAL A 434 12.53 -16.25 -19.02
N ASN A 435 11.52 -16.03 -18.15
CA ASN A 435 10.36 -16.91 -18.03
C ASN A 435 9.14 -16.15 -17.43
N PRO A 436 8.38 -15.40 -18.22
CA PRO A 436 7.26 -14.59 -17.73
C PRO A 436 6.10 -15.45 -17.18
N GLU A 437 5.96 -16.70 -17.59
CA GLU A 437 4.94 -17.61 -17.08
C GLU A 437 5.20 -18.03 -15.62
N GLN A 438 6.44 -17.92 -15.16
CA GLN A 438 6.84 -18.13 -13.77
C GLN A 438 7.27 -16.81 -13.10
N TYR A 439 6.81 -15.68 -13.64
CA TYR A 439 7.08 -14.34 -13.14
C TYR A 439 8.58 -13.96 -13.07
N ASP A 440 9.42 -14.62 -13.88
CA ASP A 440 10.81 -14.23 -14.05
C ASP A 440 10.93 -13.18 -15.16
N PHE A 441 10.81 -11.93 -14.76
CA PHE A 441 10.88 -10.77 -15.64
C PHE A 441 12.29 -10.25 -15.87
N ARG A 442 13.33 -11.00 -15.55
CA ARG A 442 14.70 -10.68 -15.97
C ARG A 442 14.78 -10.70 -17.49
N LEU A 443 15.53 -9.78 -18.04
CA LEU A 443 15.67 -9.63 -19.49
C LEU A 443 16.86 -10.46 -20.02
N LYS A 444 16.66 -11.09 -21.17
CA LYS A 444 17.75 -11.70 -21.93
C LYS A 444 18.59 -10.60 -22.61
N PRO A 445 19.87 -10.84 -22.91
CA PRO A 445 20.78 -9.82 -23.47
C PRO A 445 20.31 -9.15 -24.76
N GLU A 446 19.51 -9.85 -25.57
CA GLU A 446 18.94 -9.40 -26.82
C GLU A 446 17.62 -8.62 -26.68
N SER A 447 17.21 -8.26 -25.48
CA SER A 447 15.98 -7.52 -25.25
C SER A 447 15.98 -6.16 -25.93
N PRO A 448 14.92 -5.78 -26.70
CA PRO A 448 14.79 -4.47 -27.29
C PRO A 448 14.68 -3.35 -26.24
N ALA A 449 14.27 -3.69 -25.00
CA ALA A 449 14.17 -2.72 -23.92
C ALA A 449 15.50 -1.97 -23.67
N PHE A 450 16.64 -2.61 -23.91
CA PHE A 450 17.96 -1.97 -23.71
C PHE A 450 18.23 -0.87 -24.75
N VAL A 451 17.74 -1.05 -25.96
CA VAL A 451 17.84 -0.01 -27.03
C VAL A 451 17.02 1.22 -26.65
N LEU A 452 15.87 1.00 -25.99
CA LEU A 452 15.02 2.07 -25.47
C LEU A 452 15.57 2.71 -24.17
N GLY A 453 16.72 2.23 -23.68
CA GLY A 453 17.38 2.76 -22.49
C GLY A 453 16.82 2.25 -21.15
N PHE A 454 16.04 1.17 -21.18
CA PHE A 454 15.65 0.44 -19.96
C PHE A 454 16.89 -0.11 -19.25
N ARG A 455 16.92 0.00 -17.94
CA ARG A 455 18.00 -0.54 -17.11
C ARG A 455 17.51 -1.76 -16.33
N PRO A 456 18.28 -2.85 -16.26
CA PRO A 456 17.90 -4.02 -15.46
C PRO A 456 17.57 -3.65 -14.02
N ILE A 457 16.52 -4.25 -13.50
CA ILE A 457 16.08 -4.03 -12.13
C ILE A 457 16.59 -5.19 -11.28
N ASP A 458 17.41 -4.89 -10.29
CA ASP A 458 17.92 -5.90 -9.34
C ASP A 458 16.94 -6.07 -8.17
N MET A 459 16.34 -7.25 -8.06
CA MET A 459 15.43 -7.64 -6.98
C MET A 459 16.08 -8.58 -5.97
N SER A 460 17.38 -8.82 -6.05
CA SER A 460 18.07 -9.81 -5.21
C SER A 460 18.06 -9.47 -3.70
N THR A 461 17.81 -8.20 -3.36
CA THR A 461 17.79 -7.72 -1.97
C THR A 461 16.39 -7.25 -1.54
N VAL A 462 15.36 -7.57 -2.31
CA VAL A 462 13.98 -7.22 -1.97
C VAL A 462 13.47 -8.07 -0.81
N GLY A 463 12.76 -7.43 0.12
CA GLY A 463 12.30 -8.06 1.35
C GLY A 463 13.29 -7.97 2.50
N PRO A 464 12.96 -8.55 3.66
CA PRO A 464 13.78 -8.48 4.86
C PRO A 464 15.18 -9.13 4.65
N ARG A 465 16.19 -8.44 5.12
CA ARG A 465 17.57 -8.92 5.18
C ARG A 465 17.84 -9.55 6.55
N ASP A 466 18.87 -10.37 6.66
CA ASP A 466 19.27 -11.05 7.92
C ASP A 466 19.89 -10.09 8.96
#